data_1b32944462ecb1d2a5d2dd0187f842d9
#
_entry.id   1b32944462ecb1d2a5d2dd0187f842d9
#
_cell.length_a   1.000
_cell.length_b   1.000
_cell.length_c   1.000
_cell.angle_alpha   90.00
_cell.angle_beta   90.00
_cell.angle_gamma   90.00
#
_symmetry.space_group_name_H-M   'P 1'
#
loop_
_entity.id
_entity.type
_entity.pdbx_description
1 polymer ?
#
loop_
_entity_poly.entity_id
_entity_poly.type
_entity_poly.pdbx_seq_one_letter_code
_entity_poly.pdbx_strand_id
1 'polypeptide(L)'
;MNWTTITEDEARLHPLYGFAGWLWAVYAVEVLGIALTLEGVITVVRDYGLNPITNPSFGIVWLHLALNLPFLLMAPMKARLMPVVSIACYWVGIAISLGSFGTMPGPLMNVSILARVAFWVAWGVVFTLYLLRSRRVNVTYLHRVGPNDPMAASPAQA
;
A
#
# COMPACT_ATOMS: atom_id res chain seq x y z
N MET A 1 -6.09 -21.19 3.47
CA MET A 1 -5.73 -21.31 2.05
C MET A 1 -4.36 -21.97 2.02
N ASN A 2 -4.26 -23.18 1.46
CA ASN A 2 -2.97 -23.87 1.40
C ASN A 2 -2.23 -23.40 0.14
N TRP A 3 -1.12 -22.71 0.35
CA TRP A 3 -0.26 -22.25 -0.74
C TRP A 3 0.94 -23.19 -0.87
N THR A 4 1.28 -23.57 -2.10
CA THR A 4 2.49 -24.33 -2.42
C THR A 4 3.59 -23.38 -2.87
N THR A 5 4.78 -23.48 -2.28
CA THR A 5 5.93 -22.68 -2.68
C THR A 5 6.56 -23.29 -3.94
N ILE A 6 6.88 -22.43 -4.90
CA ILE A 6 7.57 -22.77 -6.14
C ILE A 6 8.89 -21.99 -6.21
N THR A 7 9.78 -22.42 -7.08
CA THR A 7 11.04 -21.69 -7.33
C THR A 7 10.78 -20.37 -8.04
N GLU A 8 11.73 -19.44 -8.00
CA GLU A 8 11.62 -18.16 -8.70
C GLU A 8 11.52 -18.36 -10.22
N ASP A 9 12.27 -19.32 -10.77
CA ASP A 9 12.25 -19.61 -12.20
C ASP A 9 10.89 -20.17 -12.64
N GLU A 10 10.29 -21.05 -11.86
CA GLU A 10 8.93 -21.53 -12.10
C GLU A 10 7.92 -20.38 -12.00
N ALA A 11 8.07 -19.51 -10.99
CA ALA A 11 7.19 -18.36 -10.85
C ALA A 11 7.26 -17.43 -12.06
N ARG A 12 8.45 -17.20 -12.62
CA ARG A 12 8.65 -16.37 -13.82
C ARG A 12 7.96 -16.91 -15.07
N LEU A 13 7.81 -18.24 -15.16
CA LEU A 13 7.11 -18.90 -16.28
C LEU A 13 5.58 -18.88 -16.11
N HIS A 14 5.10 -18.53 -14.93
CA HIS A 14 3.67 -18.55 -14.64
C HIS A 14 2.94 -17.38 -15.34
N PRO A 15 1.77 -17.59 -15.97
CA PRO A 15 1.04 -16.54 -16.70
C PRO A 15 0.56 -15.38 -15.81
N LEU A 16 0.47 -15.57 -14.50
CA LEU A 16 0.15 -14.51 -13.55
C LEU A 16 1.38 -13.78 -13.01
N TYR A 17 2.59 -14.16 -13.42
CA TYR A 17 3.78 -13.45 -12.96
C TYR A 17 3.85 -12.04 -13.54
N GLY A 18 4.27 -11.10 -12.70
CA GLY A 18 4.54 -9.74 -13.12
C GLY A 18 3.59 -8.68 -12.59
N PHE A 19 4.01 -7.44 -12.76
CA PHE A 19 3.29 -6.25 -12.33
C PHE A 19 2.21 -5.91 -13.37
N ALA A 20 1.00 -6.46 -13.21
CA ALA A 20 -0.10 -6.32 -14.16
C ALA A 20 -1.49 -6.47 -13.50
N GLY A 21 -2.55 -6.24 -14.28
CA GLY A 21 -3.94 -6.41 -13.84
C GLY A 21 -4.32 -5.47 -12.70
N TRP A 22 -5.07 -5.96 -11.71
CA TRP A 22 -5.54 -5.16 -10.57
C TRP A 22 -4.43 -4.51 -9.74
N LEU A 23 -3.21 -5.05 -9.78
CA LEU A 23 -2.05 -4.44 -9.12
C LEU A 23 -1.74 -3.06 -9.71
N TRP A 24 -1.94 -2.89 -11.02
CA TRP A 24 -1.86 -1.58 -11.68
C TRP A 24 -2.93 -0.60 -11.18
N ALA A 25 -4.16 -1.07 -10.98
CA ALA A 25 -5.22 -0.22 -10.44
C ALA A 25 -4.91 0.25 -9.01
N VAL A 26 -4.45 -0.66 -8.16
CA VAL A 26 -4.02 -0.32 -6.79
C VAL A 26 -2.85 0.68 -6.81
N TYR A 27 -1.86 0.42 -7.66
CA TYR A 27 -0.72 1.32 -7.83
C TYR A 27 -1.14 2.72 -8.31
N ALA A 28 -2.05 2.79 -9.28
CA ALA A 28 -2.57 4.06 -9.79
C ALA A 28 -3.33 4.86 -8.71
N VAL A 29 -4.10 4.18 -7.85
CA VAL A 29 -4.79 4.82 -6.72
C VAL A 29 -3.79 5.41 -5.73
N GLU A 30 -2.70 4.69 -5.41
CA GLU A 30 -1.66 5.19 -4.51
C GLU A 30 -0.91 6.39 -5.12
N VAL A 31 -0.54 6.32 -6.41
CA VAL A 31 0.09 7.44 -7.12
C VAL A 31 -0.83 8.67 -7.13
N LEU A 32 -2.12 8.47 -7.41
CA LEU A 32 -3.10 9.55 -7.39
C LEU A 32 -3.25 10.14 -5.97
N GLY A 33 -3.29 9.30 -4.95
CA GLY A 33 -3.34 9.74 -3.55
C GLY A 33 -2.15 10.63 -3.17
N ILE A 34 -0.95 10.25 -3.60
CA ILE A 34 0.26 11.06 -3.40
C ILE A 34 0.16 12.38 -4.18
N ALA A 35 -0.26 12.36 -5.44
CA ALA A 35 -0.40 13.56 -6.26
C ALA A 35 -1.39 14.56 -5.63
N LEU A 36 -2.53 14.10 -5.15
CA LEU A 36 -3.53 14.92 -4.45
C LEU A 36 -3.00 15.47 -3.11
N THR A 37 -2.19 14.69 -2.40
CA THR A 37 -1.54 15.14 -1.16
C THR A 37 -0.53 16.25 -1.44
N LEU A 38 0.29 16.11 -2.47
CA LEU A 38 1.26 17.13 -2.88
C LEU A 38 0.57 18.40 -3.39
N GLU A 39 -0.52 18.26 -4.13
CA GLU A 39 -1.34 19.41 -4.56
C GLU A 39 -1.89 20.17 -3.35
N GLY A 40 -2.40 19.45 -2.34
CA GLY A 40 -2.84 20.05 -1.08
C GLY A 40 -1.72 20.81 -0.36
N VAL A 41 -0.50 20.26 -0.31
CA VAL A 41 0.67 20.95 0.25
C VAL A 41 0.98 22.22 -0.53
N ILE A 42 1.02 22.17 -1.86
CA ILE A 42 1.29 23.32 -2.73
C ILE A 42 0.25 24.44 -2.50
N THR A 43 -1.02 24.06 -2.40
CA THR A 43 -2.12 25.01 -2.14
C THR A 43 -1.93 25.72 -0.80
N VAL A 44 -1.65 24.97 0.28
CA VAL A 44 -1.41 25.56 1.60
C VAL A 44 -0.17 26.46 1.60
N VAL A 45 0.90 26.05 0.94
CA VAL A 45 2.11 26.87 0.80
C VAL A 45 1.80 28.19 0.08
N ARG A 46 1.07 28.12 -1.02
CA ARG A 46 0.71 29.29 -1.82
C ARG A 46 -0.21 30.25 -1.06
N ASP A 47 -1.24 29.72 -0.40
CA ASP A 47 -2.31 30.53 0.18
C ASP A 47 -1.93 31.12 1.56
N TYR A 48 -1.06 30.43 2.31
CA TYR A 48 -0.65 30.82 3.65
C TYR A 48 0.84 31.21 3.78
N GLY A 49 1.63 31.09 2.73
CA GLY A 49 3.06 31.41 2.75
C GLY A 49 3.91 30.50 3.66
N LEU A 50 3.39 29.32 4.04
CA LEU A 50 4.06 28.43 4.97
C LEU A 50 5.20 27.67 4.26
N ASN A 51 6.36 27.58 4.92
CA ASN A 51 7.46 26.77 4.41
C ASN A 51 7.20 25.28 4.75
N PRO A 52 7.01 24.40 3.75
CA PRO A 52 6.65 23.01 3.98
C PRO A 52 7.80 22.16 4.59
N ILE A 53 9.05 22.63 4.49
CA ILE A 53 10.22 21.90 5.02
C ILE A 53 10.41 22.22 6.51
N THR A 54 10.26 23.49 6.89
CA THR A 54 10.58 23.95 8.26
C THR A 54 9.37 24.01 9.18
N ASN A 55 8.15 24.01 8.63
CA ASN A 55 6.94 24.07 9.44
C ASN A 55 6.56 22.66 9.96
N PRO A 56 6.54 22.44 11.29
CA PRO A 56 6.25 21.14 11.89
C PRO A 56 4.90 20.54 11.50
N SER A 57 3.92 21.38 11.13
CA SER A 57 2.58 20.93 10.72
C SER A 57 2.60 20.03 9.48
N PHE A 58 3.63 20.13 8.65
CA PHE A 58 3.80 19.25 7.49
C PHE A 58 4.51 17.93 7.83
N GLY A 59 5.04 17.74 9.04
CA GLY A 59 5.78 16.55 9.42
C GLY A 59 5.00 15.26 9.23
N ILE A 60 3.71 15.26 9.59
CA ILE A 60 2.82 14.10 9.39
C ILE A 60 2.60 13.83 7.90
N VAL A 61 2.48 14.86 7.07
CA VAL A 61 2.30 14.72 5.62
C VAL A 61 3.52 14.07 5.00
N TRP A 62 4.73 14.55 5.33
CA TRP A 62 5.98 13.97 4.85
C TRP A 62 6.17 12.53 5.30
N LEU A 63 5.80 12.23 6.55
CA LEU A 63 5.84 10.88 7.08
C LEU A 63 4.89 9.95 6.31
N HIS A 64 3.66 10.38 6.00
CA HIS A 64 2.74 9.60 5.19
C HIS A 64 3.28 9.36 3.78
N LEU A 65 3.82 10.37 3.13
CA LEU A 65 4.44 10.21 1.81
C LEU A 65 5.59 9.21 1.87
N ALA A 66 6.44 9.29 2.90
CA ALA A 66 7.55 8.34 3.09
C ALA A 66 7.06 6.91 3.31
N LEU A 67 5.95 6.70 4.05
CA LEU A 67 5.37 5.37 4.28
C LEU A 67 4.73 4.75 3.02
N ASN A 68 4.37 5.55 2.01
CA ASN A 68 3.87 5.04 0.73
C ASN A 68 5.00 4.68 -0.26
N LEU A 69 6.20 5.23 -0.09
CA LEU A 69 7.34 4.96 -0.99
C LEU A 69 7.69 3.47 -1.10
N PRO A 70 7.70 2.66 -0.03
CA PRO A 70 8.01 1.24 -0.15
C PRO A 70 7.13 0.51 -1.15
N PHE A 71 5.80 0.74 -1.14
CA PHE A 71 4.91 0.14 -2.12
C PHE A 71 5.25 0.60 -3.54
N LEU A 72 5.42 1.92 -3.74
CA LEU A 72 5.69 2.48 -5.07
C LEU A 72 7.00 2.01 -5.68
N LEU A 73 8.03 1.83 -4.86
CA LEU A 73 9.34 1.39 -5.33
C LEU A 73 9.42 -0.14 -5.47
N MET A 74 8.91 -0.87 -4.47
CA MET A 74 9.08 -2.32 -4.42
C MET A 74 8.12 -3.07 -5.35
N ALA A 75 6.93 -2.50 -5.66
CA ALA A 75 5.96 -3.18 -6.50
C ALA A 75 6.47 -3.37 -7.95
N PRO A 76 6.94 -2.34 -8.68
CA PRO A 76 7.49 -2.54 -10.02
C PRO A 76 8.80 -3.35 -10.01
N MET A 77 9.61 -3.23 -8.94
CA MET A 77 10.87 -4.00 -8.78
C MET A 77 10.62 -5.47 -8.45
N LYS A 78 9.38 -5.88 -8.22
CA LYS A 78 8.98 -7.25 -7.82
C LYS A 78 9.71 -7.73 -6.57
N ALA A 79 9.98 -6.84 -5.63
CA ALA A 79 10.69 -7.16 -4.41
C ALA A 79 9.87 -8.10 -3.52
N ARG A 80 10.46 -9.21 -3.07
CA ARG A 80 9.78 -10.28 -2.32
C ARG A 80 9.10 -9.79 -1.04
N LEU A 81 9.67 -8.80 -0.39
CA LEU A 81 9.13 -8.22 0.86
C LEU A 81 8.01 -7.20 0.62
N MET A 82 7.71 -6.83 -0.63
CA MET A 82 6.76 -5.78 -0.97
C MET A 82 5.41 -5.95 -0.26
N PRO A 83 4.73 -7.11 -0.27
CA PRO A 83 3.41 -7.22 0.35
C PRO A 83 3.44 -6.95 1.86
N VAL A 84 4.43 -7.50 2.56
CA VAL A 84 4.55 -7.37 4.02
C VAL A 84 4.92 -5.95 4.42
N VAL A 85 5.92 -5.38 3.77
CA VAL A 85 6.38 -4.01 4.05
C VAL A 85 5.29 -3.00 3.74
N SER A 86 4.59 -3.14 2.61
CA SER A 86 3.52 -2.22 2.23
C SER A 86 2.33 -2.27 3.19
N ILE A 87 1.93 -3.46 3.63
CA ILE A 87 0.86 -3.61 4.64
C ILE A 87 1.29 -2.95 5.96
N ALA A 88 2.51 -3.23 6.42
CA ALA A 88 3.01 -2.66 7.67
C ALA A 88 3.07 -1.12 7.61
N CYS A 89 3.65 -0.56 6.54
CA CYS A 89 3.74 0.89 6.35
C CYS A 89 2.35 1.54 6.28
N TYR A 90 1.40 0.91 5.58
CA TYR A 90 0.03 1.42 5.48
C TYR A 90 -0.64 1.51 6.86
N TRP A 91 -0.60 0.43 7.64
CA TRP A 91 -1.22 0.43 8.97
C TRP A 91 -0.51 1.31 9.99
N VAL A 92 0.81 1.45 9.90
CA VAL A 92 1.56 2.47 10.67
C VAL A 92 1.07 3.87 10.33
N GLY A 93 0.89 4.19 9.05
CA GLY A 93 0.33 5.46 8.60
C GLY A 93 -1.07 5.73 9.17
N ILE A 94 -1.97 4.73 9.16
CA ILE A 94 -3.30 4.82 9.77
C ILE A 94 -3.19 5.07 11.29
N ALA A 95 -2.34 4.33 11.99
CA ALA A 95 -2.16 4.49 13.44
C ALA A 95 -1.67 5.89 13.81
N ILE A 96 -0.72 6.44 13.04
CA ILE A 96 -0.22 7.81 13.23
C ILE A 96 -1.35 8.83 12.98
N SER A 97 -2.15 8.63 11.92
CA SER A 97 -3.29 9.50 11.64
C SER A 97 -4.29 9.50 12.79
N LEU A 98 -4.66 8.31 13.28
CA LEU A 98 -5.59 8.18 14.40
C LEU A 98 -5.03 8.81 15.69
N GLY A 99 -3.74 8.64 15.96
CA GLY A 99 -3.06 9.28 17.10
C GLY A 99 -3.10 10.80 17.01
N SER A 100 -2.92 11.36 15.81
CA SER A 100 -2.96 12.83 15.61
C SER A 100 -4.36 13.41 15.81
N PHE A 101 -5.43 12.65 15.53
CA PHE A 101 -6.80 13.10 15.84
C PHE A 101 -7.07 13.23 17.34
N GLY A 102 -6.46 12.36 18.16
CA GLY A 102 -6.60 12.44 19.63
C GLY A 102 -6.03 13.73 20.23
N THR A 103 -5.19 14.43 19.52
CA THR A 103 -4.61 15.73 19.94
C THR A 103 -5.35 16.94 19.39
N MET A 104 -6.34 16.74 18.51
CA MET A 104 -7.13 17.86 17.95
C MET A 104 -8.20 18.33 18.93
N PRO A 105 -8.43 19.65 19.04
CA PRO A 105 -9.55 20.20 19.80
C PRO A 105 -10.88 19.64 19.29
N GLY A 106 -11.78 19.23 20.21
CA GLY A 106 -13.08 18.61 19.90
C GLY A 106 -13.93 19.27 18.81
N PRO A 107 -13.99 20.64 18.73
CA PRO A 107 -14.75 21.35 17.67
C PRO A 107 -14.27 21.08 16.25
N LEU A 108 -13.04 20.60 16.06
CA LEU A 108 -12.48 20.31 14.74
C LEU A 108 -12.82 18.88 14.27
N MET A 109 -13.31 18.00 15.17
CA MET A 109 -13.80 16.67 14.82
C MET A 109 -15.22 16.77 14.24
N ASN A 110 -15.30 16.82 12.93
CA ASN A 110 -16.57 16.85 12.21
C ASN A 110 -16.82 15.51 11.47
N VAL A 111 -18.07 15.32 11.05
CA VAL A 111 -18.52 14.08 10.36
C VAL A 111 -17.67 13.80 9.10
N SER A 112 -17.18 14.82 8.42
CA SER A 112 -16.37 14.65 7.20
C SER A 112 -15.00 14.04 7.50
N ILE A 113 -14.40 14.34 8.65
CA ILE A 113 -13.13 13.74 9.10
C ILE A 113 -13.35 12.27 9.46
N LEU A 114 -14.41 11.97 10.22
CA LEU A 114 -14.75 10.59 10.58
C LEU A 114 -15.04 9.73 9.34
N ALA A 115 -15.80 10.25 8.38
CA ALA A 115 -16.06 9.57 7.13
C ALA A 115 -14.77 9.29 6.32
N ARG A 116 -13.84 10.25 6.30
CA ARG A 116 -12.54 10.10 5.64
C ARG A 116 -11.68 9.03 6.31
N VAL A 117 -11.62 9.03 7.64
CA VAL A 117 -10.91 8.00 8.40
C VAL A 117 -11.50 6.62 8.13
N ALA A 118 -12.84 6.49 8.22
CA ALA A 118 -13.52 5.24 7.94
C ALA A 118 -13.23 4.72 6.52
N PHE A 119 -13.21 5.62 5.53
CA PHE A 119 -12.84 5.28 4.16
C PHE A 119 -11.42 4.71 4.08
N TRP A 120 -10.43 5.38 4.69
CA TRP A 120 -9.04 4.90 4.64
C TRP A 120 -8.83 3.60 5.40
N VAL A 121 -9.51 3.41 6.53
CA VAL A 121 -9.48 2.12 7.24
C VAL A 121 -10.09 1.01 6.38
N ALA A 122 -11.26 1.25 5.77
CA ALA A 122 -11.90 0.29 4.88
C ALA A 122 -11.01 -0.04 3.67
N TRP A 123 -10.42 0.98 3.04
CA TRP A 123 -9.45 0.79 1.95
C TRP A 123 -8.25 -0.04 2.41
N GLY A 124 -7.70 0.22 3.61
CA GLY A 124 -6.61 -0.56 4.18
C GLY A 124 -6.93 -2.04 4.35
N VAL A 125 -8.16 -2.34 4.77
CA VAL A 125 -8.63 -3.74 4.85
C VAL A 125 -8.67 -4.37 3.45
N VAL A 126 -9.26 -3.69 2.47
CA VAL A 126 -9.32 -4.17 1.08
C VAL A 126 -7.91 -4.36 0.50
N PHE A 127 -7.03 -3.37 0.69
CA PHE A 127 -5.64 -3.42 0.26
C PHE A 127 -4.89 -4.61 0.88
N THR A 128 -5.02 -4.80 2.19
CA THR A 128 -4.41 -5.92 2.92
C THR A 128 -4.91 -7.26 2.40
N LEU A 129 -6.23 -7.42 2.29
CA LEU A 129 -6.83 -8.65 1.77
C LEU A 129 -6.42 -8.93 0.33
N TYR A 130 -6.33 -7.88 -0.50
CA TYR A 130 -5.85 -8.01 -1.87
C TYR A 130 -4.40 -8.50 -1.89
N LEU A 131 -3.49 -7.87 -1.16
CA LEU A 131 -2.07 -8.27 -1.16
C LEU A 131 -1.86 -9.69 -0.62
N LEU A 132 -2.64 -10.11 0.37
CA LEU A 132 -2.51 -11.45 0.96
C LEU A 132 -3.18 -12.56 0.14
N ARG A 133 -4.30 -12.27 -0.54
CA ARG A 133 -5.13 -13.28 -1.22
C ARG A 133 -5.01 -13.29 -2.74
N SER A 134 -4.47 -12.24 -3.34
CA SER A 134 -4.29 -12.16 -4.78
C SER A 134 -3.35 -13.25 -5.28
N ARG A 135 -3.83 -14.08 -6.21
CA ARG A 135 -2.98 -15.10 -6.85
C ARG A 135 -1.78 -14.47 -7.54
N ARG A 136 -1.99 -13.33 -8.23
CA ARG A 136 -0.91 -12.61 -8.90
C ARG A 136 0.17 -12.13 -7.92
N VAL A 137 -0.22 -11.53 -6.80
CA VAL A 137 0.72 -11.08 -5.77
C VAL A 137 1.48 -12.27 -5.19
N ASN A 138 0.80 -13.37 -4.88
CA ASN A 138 1.45 -14.56 -4.35
C ASN A 138 2.45 -15.17 -5.34
N VAL A 139 2.12 -15.30 -6.61
CA VAL A 139 3.05 -15.81 -7.64
C VAL A 139 4.22 -14.83 -7.84
N THR A 140 3.96 -13.53 -7.98
CA THR A 140 4.99 -12.55 -8.36
C THR A 140 5.98 -12.23 -7.26
N TYR A 141 5.50 -12.13 -6.01
CA TYR A 141 6.33 -11.63 -4.89
C TYR A 141 6.67 -12.72 -3.88
N LEU A 142 5.77 -13.68 -3.66
CA LEU A 142 5.95 -14.71 -2.65
C LEU A 142 6.31 -16.09 -3.24
N HIS A 143 6.32 -16.20 -4.57
CA HIS A 143 6.57 -17.43 -5.32
C HIS A 143 5.72 -18.59 -4.78
N ARG A 144 4.39 -18.37 -4.73
CA ARG A 144 3.40 -19.31 -4.22
C ARG A 144 2.24 -19.44 -5.18
N VAL A 145 1.80 -20.69 -5.37
CA VAL A 145 0.64 -21.05 -6.18
C VAL A 145 -0.45 -21.67 -5.31
N GLY A 146 -1.70 -21.50 -5.74
CA GLY A 146 -2.83 -22.10 -5.04
C GLY A 146 -2.90 -23.63 -5.24
N PRO A 147 -3.66 -24.35 -4.38
CA PRO A 147 -3.72 -25.82 -4.42
C PRO A 147 -4.29 -26.40 -5.73
N ASN A 148 -5.06 -25.61 -6.48
CA ASN A 148 -5.66 -26.01 -7.76
C ASN A 148 -4.87 -25.51 -8.96
N ASP A 149 -3.65 -25.02 -8.76
CA ASP A 149 -2.78 -24.56 -9.83
C ASP A 149 -2.03 -25.76 -10.44
N PRO A 150 -1.93 -25.85 -11.78
CA PRO A 150 -1.19 -26.94 -12.43
C PRO A 150 0.26 -27.06 -11.95
N MET A 151 0.90 -25.94 -11.61
CA MET A 151 2.27 -25.93 -11.08
C MET A 151 2.38 -26.44 -9.63
N ALA A 152 1.27 -26.47 -8.87
CA ALA A 152 1.26 -27.05 -7.53
C ALA A 152 1.43 -28.57 -7.53
N ALA A 153 1.08 -29.22 -8.64
CA ALA A 153 1.18 -30.65 -8.81
C ALA A 153 2.55 -31.12 -9.37
N SER A 154 3.38 -30.17 -9.84
CA SER A 154 4.75 -30.48 -10.27
C SER A 154 5.59 -30.67 -9.02
N PRO A 155 6.08 -31.90 -8.71
CA PRO A 155 6.98 -32.04 -7.59
C PRO A 155 8.24 -31.21 -7.91
N ALA A 156 8.51 -30.17 -7.11
CA ALA A 156 9.84 -29.64 -7.03
C ALA A 156 10.73 -30.84 -6.68
N GLN A 157 11.50 -31.28 -7.64
CA GLN A 157 12.33 -32.46 -7.54
C GLN A 157 13.25 -32.27 -6.33
N ALA A 158 13.10 -33.23 -5.41
CA ALA A 158 13.95 -33.37 -4.24
C ALA A 158 15.42 -33.56 -4.63
#